data_585afcf3dc943dae292390f0ae05df12
#
_entry.id   585afcf3dc943dae292390f0ae05df12
#
_cell.length_a   1.000
_cell.length_b   1.000
_cell.length_c   1.000
_cell.angle_alpha   90.00
_cell.angle_beta   90.00
_cell.angle_gamma   90.00
#
_symmetry.space_group_name_H-M   'P 1'
#
loop_
_entity.id
_entity.type
_entity.pdbx_description
1 polymer ?
#
loop_
_entity_poly.entity_id
_entity_poly.type
_entity_poly.pdbx_seq_one_letter_code
_entity_poly.pdbx_strand_id
1 'polypeptide(L)'
;MLGKRTMLPQQRSEASLPVATHCPYCALQCGMHLKAESDDRWTVEQRNFPTNKGGLCQKGWTSADLLHHPQRLTSPLLRDRRSGQTRPASWDEAIEYIVNSIRTLQQRYGNDSVGVFGGGGLTNEKAYLLGKFARVALGTSQIDYNGRFCMASAAAAGMKAFGVDRGLLFPLSDIPGAQAILLIGSNA
;
A
#
# COMPACT_ATOMS: atom_id res chain seq x y z
N MET A 1 34.96 1.59 -8.90
CA MET A 1 34.31 1.61 -10.23
C MET A 1 33.14 0.64 -10.20
N LEU A 2 31.94 1.12 -9.91
CA LEU A 2 30.71 0.32 -9.97
C LEU A 2 30.07 0.60 -11.31
N GLY A 3 29.99 -0.45 -12.13
CA GLY A 3 29.47 -0.37 -13.49
C GLY A 3 28.00 0.10 -13.51
N LYS A 4 27.72 1.07 -14.36
CA LYS A 4 26.37 1.50 -14.73
C LYS A 4 25.62 0.28 -15.27
N ARG A 5 24.67 -0.26 -14.53
CA ARG A 5 23.65 -1.17 -15.10
C ARG A 5 22.74 -0.34 -15.98
N THR A 6 23.02 -0.33 -17.25
CA THR A 6 22.09 0.11 -18.29
C THR A 6 20.93 -0.87 -18.28
N MET A 7 19.77 -0.46 -17.86
CA MET A 7 18.54 -1.23 -18.10
C MET A 7 18.36 -1.33 -19.61
N LEU A 8 18.51 -2.51 -20.14
CA LEU A 8 18.13 -2.84 -21.52
C LEU A 8 16.62 -2.64 -21.64
N PRO A 9 16.14 -2.03 -22.75
CA PRO A 9 14.72 -2.02 -23.05
C PRO A 9 14.25 -3.46 -23.17
N GLN A 10 13.34 -3.88 -22.32
CA GLN A 10 12.68 -5.19 -22.46
C GLN A 10 11.95 -5.18 -23.80
N GLN A 11 12.38 -6.03 -24.70
CA GLN A 11 11.64 -6.34 -25.91
C GLN A 11 10.30 -6.94 -25.51
N ARG A 12 9.23 -6.18 -25.67
CA ARG A 12 7.86 -6.66 -25.51
C ARG A 12 7.46 -7.33 -26.82
N SER A 13 7.53 -8.64 -26.84
CA SER A 13 6.87 -9.48 -27.84
C SER A 13 5.92 -10.44 -27.11
N GLU A 14 4.73 -10.58 -27.66
CA GLU A 14 3.63 -11.46 -27.28
C GLU A 14 2.78 -10.98 -26.10
N ALA A 15 1.46 -11.13 -26.24
CA ALA A 15 0.47 -10.83 -25.21
C ALA A 15 0.88 -11.51 -23.90
N SER A 16 1.38 -10.75 -22.98
CA SER A 16 1.81 -11.29 -21.68
C SER A 16 0.61 -11.91 -20.99
N LEU A 17 0.77 -13.13 -20.47
CA LEU A 17 -0.27 -13.79 -19.68
C LEU A 17 -0.73 -12.88 -18.54
N PRO A 18 -2.04 -12.86 -18.23
CA PRO A 18 -2.56 -12.07 -17.14
C PRO A 18 -1.85 -12.39 -15.81
N VAL A 19 -1.44 -11.36 -15.09
CA VAL A 19 -0.75 -11.51 -13.81
C VAL A 19 -1.76 -11.59 -12.68
N ALA A 20 -1.76 -12.70 -11.97
CA ALA A 20 -2.61 -12.88 -10.81
C ALA A 20 -2.16 -11.96 -9.66
N THR A 21 -3.10 -11.17 -9.14
CA THR A 21 -2.87 -10.24 -8.04
C THR A 21 -4.14 -10.08 -7.19
N HIS A 22 -4.15 -9.11 -6.29
CA HIS A 22 -5.31 -8.75 -5.49
C HIS A 22 -5.55 -7.25 -5.50
N CYS A 23 -6.80 -6.87 -5.25
CA CYS A 23 -7.20 -5.47 -5.12
C CYS A 23 -6.49 -4.81 -3.93
N PRO A 24 -5.89 -3.61 -4.09
CA PRO A 24 -5.10 -2.97 -3.04
C PRO A 24 -5.93 -2.15 -2.03
N TYR A 25 -7.26 -2.05 -2.20
CA TYR A 25 -8.03 -1.05 -1.46
C TYR A 25 -8.51 -1.48 -0.09
N CYS A 26 -9.21 -2.58 0.04
CA CYS A 26 -9.81 -2.95 1.31
C CYS A 26 -9.41 -4.34 1.81
N ALA A 27 -9.80 -4.66 3.03
CA ALA A 27 -9.43 -5.91 3.71
C ALA A 27 -9.97 -7.18 3.04
N LEU A 28 -10.95 -7.08 2.13
CA LEU A 28 -11.43 -8.22 1.35
C LEU A 28 -10.37 -8.77 0.40
N GLN A 29 -9.43 -7.93 -0.04
CA GLN A 29 -8.33 -8.34 -0.93
C GLN A 29 -8.80 -9.21 -2.10
N CYS A 30 -9.84 -8.74 -2.79
CA CYS A 30 -10.45 -9.47 -3.91
C CYS A 30 -9.39 -9.88 -4.93
N GLY A 31 -9.42 -11.16 -5.32
CA GLY A 31 -8.53 -11.68 -6.36
C GLY A 31 -8.89 -11.11 -7.73
N MET A 32 -7.89 -10.68 -8.48
CA MET A 32 -8.02 -10.15 -9.84
C MET A 32 -6.79 -10.51 -10.68
N HIS A 33 -6.90 -10.35 -11.98
CA HIS A 33 -5.77 -10.39 -12.89
C HIS A 33 -5.49 -9.00 -13.45
N LEU A 34 -4.24 -8.67 -13.63
CA LEU A 34 -3.80 -7.54 -14.45
C LEU A 34 -3.35 -8.05 -15.80
N LYS A 35 -3.90 -7.51 -16.87
CA LYS A 35 -3.57 -7.84 -18.25
C LYS A 35 -2.98 -6.61 -18.93
N ALA A 36 -1.85 -6.80 -19.58
CA ALA A 36 -1.26 -5.77 -20.42
C ALA A 36 -1.97 -5.75 -21.78
N GLU A 37 -2.42 -4.59 -22.20
CA GLU A 37 -2.99 -4.35 -23.53
C GLU A 37 -1.90 -3.92 -24.52
N SER A 38 -2.23 -3.95 -25.82
CA SER A 38 -1.27 -3.65 -26.90
C SER A 38 -0.74 -2.20 -26.88
N ASP A 39 -1.46 -1.29 -26.25
CA ASP A 39 -1.13 0.14 -26.11
C ASP A 39 -0.46 0.50 -24.78
N ASP A 40 0.19 -0.47 -24.16
CA ASP A 40 0.84 -0.34 -22.86
C ASP A 40 -0.10 -0.08 -21.67
N ARG A 41 -1.40 -0.07 -21.87
CA ARG A 41 -2.37 0.02 -20.78
C ARG A 41 -2.50 -1.30 -20.04
N TRP A 42 -2.87 -1.22 -18.78
CA TRP A 42 -3.22 -2.35 -17.95
C TRP A 42 -4.72 -2.34 -17.66
N THR A 43 -5.34 -3.47 -17.84
CA THR A 43 -6.76 -3.68 -17.51
C THR A 43 -6.91 -4.69 -16.39
N VAL A 44 -8.06 -4.63 -15.73
CA VAL A 44 -8.42 -5.58 -14.67
C VAL A 44 -9.34 -6.64 -15.26
N GLU A 45 -9.00 -7.90 -15.04
CA GLU A 45 -9.90 -9.03 -15.31
C GLU A 45 -10.31 -9.68 -13.99
N GLN A 46 -11.53 -10.19 -13.96
CA GLN A 46 -12.03 -10.94 -12.80
C GLN A 46 -11.23 -12.21 -12.57
N ARG A 47 -11.06 -12.56 -11.30
CA ARG A 47 -10.46 -13.82 -10.88
C ARG A 47 -11.35 -14.50 -9.86
N ASN A 48 -11.66 -15.77 -10.09
CA ASN A 48 -12.36 -16.55 -9.07
C ASN A 48 -11.40 -16.77 -7.88
N PHE A 49 -11.73 -16.17 -6.76
CA PHE A 49 -10.94 -16.22 -5.53
C PHE A 49 -11.88 -16.35 -4.33
N PRO A 50 -11.49 -17.01 -3.23
CA PRO A 50 -12.41 -17.34 -2.14
C PRO A 50 -13.20 -16.16 -1.57
N THR A 51 -12.62 -14.97 -1.51
CA THR A 51 -13.27 -13.79 -0.92
C THR A 51 -14.27 -13.10 -1.85
N ASN A 52 -14.04 -13.12 -3.16
CA ASN A 52 -14.85 -12.35 -4.11
C ASN A 52 -15.58 -13.19 -5.17
N LYS A 53 -15.25 -14.48 -5.30
CA LYS A 53 -15.89 -15.41 -6.26
C LYS A 53 -16.05 -14.81 -7.67
N GLY A 54 -15.05 -14.05 -8.12
CA GLY A 54 -15.04 -13.35 -9.40
C GLY A 54 -15.64 -11.93 -9.38
N GLY A 55 -16.39 -11.55 -8.37
CA GLY A 55 -16.94 -10.20 -8.26
C GLY A 55 -15.88 -9.15 -7.89
N LEU A 56 -16.06 -7.93 -8.39
CA LEU A 56 -15.26 -6.76 -8.02
C LEU A 56 -16.20 -5.56 -7.91
N CYS A 57 -15.98 -4.72 -6.91
CA CYS A 57 -16.64 -3.42 -6.84
C CYS A 57 -15.98 -2.42 -7.81
N GLN A 58 -16.56 -1.25 -7.98
CA GLN A 58 -16.03 -0.21 -8.86
C GLN A 58 -14.56 0.11 -8.61
N LYS A 59 -14.12 0.21 -7.35
CA LYS A 59 -12.70 0.48 -7.01
C LYS A 59 -11.76 -0.64 -7.48
N GLY A 60 -12.20 -1.89 -7.41
CA GLY A 60 -11.42 -3.02 -7.91
C GLY A 60 -11.27 -2.95 -9.42
N TRP A 61 -12.37 -2.73 -10.15
CA TRP A 61 -12.37 -2.62 -11.61
C TRP A 61 -11.50 -1.48 -12.14
N THR A 62 -11.49 -0.33 -11.46
CA THR A 62 -10.72 0.85 -11.89
C THR A 62 -9.32 0.93 -11.29
N SER A 63 -8.89 -0.08 -10.55
CA SER A 63 -7.60 -0.03 -9.85
C SER A 63 -6.39 0.08 -10.76
N ALA A 64 -6.46 -0.45 -11.99
CA ALA A 64 -5.39 -0.35 -12.97
C ALA A 64 -5.23 1.07 -13.58
N ASP A 65 -6.27 1.90 -13.56
CA ASP A 65 -6.24 3.25 -14.09
C ASP A 65 -5.17 4.12 -13.40
N LEU A 66 -4.88 3.82 -12.14
CA LEU A 66 -3.82 4.51 -11.39
C LEU A 66 -2.43 4.30 -11.98
N LEU A 67 -2.19 3.22 -12.72
CA LEU A 67 -0.90 2.96 -13.34
C LEU A 67 -0.57 3.92 -14.47
N HIS A 68 -1.61 4.48 -15.11
CA HIS A 68 -1.50 5.36 -16.27
C HIS A 68 -2.01 6.78 -16.01
N HIS A 69 -2.36 7.09 -14.77
CA HIS A 69 -2.89 8.42 -14.45
C HIS A 69 -1.82 9.50 -14.73
N PRO A 70 -2.16 10.58 -15.46
CA PRO A 70 -1.19 11.60 -15.86
C PRO A 70 -0.52 12.34 -14.70
N GLN A 71 -1.17 12.36 -13.53
CA GLN A 71 -0.60 12.95 -12.31
C GLN A 71 0.18 11.93 -11.45
N ARG A 72 0.36 10.70 -11.92
CA ARG A 72 1.15 9.70 -11.21
C ARG A 72 2.61 10.13 -11.16
N LEU A 73 3.18 10.16 -9.96
CA LEU A 73 4.61 10.39 -9.79
C LEU A 73 5.39 9.16 -10.24
N THR A 74 6.29 9.35 -11.20
CA THR A 74 7.15 8.30 -11.76
C THR A 74 8.60 8.41 -11.32
N SER A 75 8.94 9.50 -10.65
CA SER A 75 10.26 9.76 -10.05
C SER A 75 10.10 10.44 -8.69
N PRO A 76 11.10 10.32 -7.81
CA PRO A 76 11.13 11.09 -6.58
C PRO A 76 11.11 12.58 -6.85
N LEU A 77 10.53 13.34 -5.91
CA LEU A 77 10.56 14.80 -5.92
C LEU A 77 11.31 15.31 -4.69
N LEU A 78 12.29 16.16 -4.89
CA LEU A 78 12.97 16.87 -3.81
C LEU A 78 12.49 18.32 -3.75
N ARG A 79 12.20 18.76 -2.53
CA ARG A 79 11.81 20.15 -2.26
C ARG A 79 13.02 20.96 -1.85
N ASP A 80 13.28 22.04 -2.57
CA ASP A 80 14.24 23.05 -2.14
C ASP A 80 13.65 23.85 -0.97
N ARG A 81 14.38 23.86 0.15
CA ARG A 81 13.90 24.51 1.39
C ARG A 81 13.88 26.03 1.31
N ARG A 82 14.70 26.63 0.44
CA ARG A 82 14.81 28.10 0.31
C ARG A 82 13.71 28.65 -0.62
N SER A 83 13.56 28.04 -1.79
CA SER A 83 12.57 28.47 -2.78
C SER A 83 11.20 27.88 -2.55
N GLY A 84 11.08 26.77 -1.80
CA GLY A 84 9.85 26.00 -1.63
C GLY A 84 9.45 25.20 -2.87
N GLN A 85 10.20 25.28 -3.96
CA GLN A 85 9.91 24.57 -5.20
C GLN A 85 10.31 23.09 -5.12
N THR A 86 9.57 22.24 -5.80
CA THR A 86 9.89 20.83 -5.97
C THR A 86 10.45 20.57 -7.36
N ARG A 87 11.42 19.67 -7.45
CA ARG A 87 11.98 19.20 -8.72
C ARG A 87 12.09 17.68 -8.75
N PRO A 88 12.07 17.05 -9.92
CA PRO A 88 12.41 15.65 -10.06
C PRO A 88 13.84 15.37 -9.60
N ALA A 89 14.05 14.18 -9.03
CA ALA A 89 15.34 13.70 -8.57
C ALA A 89 15.54 12.23 -8.96
N SER A 90 16.78 11.77 -8.96
CA SER A 90 17.07 10.34 -9.05
C SER A 90 16.75 9.64 -7.72
N TRP A 91 16.57 8.31 -7.77
CA TRP A 91 16.42 7.51 -6.55
C TRP A 91 17.65 7.60 -5.64
N ASP A 92 18.84 7.61 -6.21
CA ASP A 92 20.09 7.71 -5.44
C ASP A 92 20.18 9.05 -4.71
N GLU A 93 19.87 10.16 -5.39
CA GLU A 93 19.82 11.49 -4.78
C GLU A 93 18.77 11.58 -3.66
N ALA A 94 17.58 11.03 -3.89
CA ALA A 94 16.53 11.05 -2.89
C ALA A 94 16.88 10.21 -1.65
N ILE A 95 17.43 9.03 -1.86
CA ILE A 95 17.87 8.14 -0.76
C ILE A 95 19.01 8.78 0.02
N GLU A 96 20.00 9.36 -0.65
CA GLU A 96 21.10 10.06 0.00
C GLU A 96 20.59 11.22 0.86
N TYR A 97 19.68 12.02 0.33
CA TYR A 97 19.04 13.11 1.08
C TYR A 97 18.33 12.61 2.35
N ILE A 98 17.57 11.52 2.23
CA ILE A 98 16.86 10.90 3.37
C ILE A 98 17.85 10.39 4.40
N VAL A 99 18.86 9.64 3.99
CA VAL A 99 19.88 9.05 4.89
C VAL A 99 20.63 10.16 5.64
N ASN A 100 21.08 11.20 4.95
CA ASN A 100 21.80 12.30 5.56
C ASN A 100 20.92 13.09 6.55
N SER A 101 19.65 13.28 6.20
CA SER A 101 18.69 13.94 7.09
C SER A 101 18.43 13.14 8.37
N ILE A 102 18.21 11.83 8.24
CA ILE A 102 17.99 10.92 9.38
C ILE A 102 19.23 10.90 10.28
N ARG A 103 20.43 10.70 9.71
CA ARG A 103 21.67 10.66 10.47
C ARG A 103 21.93 11.95 11.22
N THR A 104 21.69 13.10 10.59
CA THR A 104 21.84 14.41 11.23
C THR A 104 20.91 14.57 12.43
N LEU A 105 19.64 14.16 12.28
CA LEU A 105 18.67 14.23 13.37
C LEU A 105 19.04 13.29 14.51
N GLN A 106 19.42 12.05 14.20
CA GLN A 106 19.79 11.06 15.21
C GLN A 106 21.07 11.45 15.95
N GLN A 107 22.06 11.99 15.26
CA GLN A 107 23.28 12.50 15.90
C GLN A 107 23.01 13.67 16.86
N ARG A 108 22.06 14.53 16.52
CA ARG A 108 21.72 15.71 17.33
C ARG A 108 20.76 15.43 18.48
N TYR A 109 19.80 14.53 18.27
CA TYR A 109 18.67 14.36 19.19
C TYR A 109 18.43 12.91 19.65
N GLY A 110 19.32 11.97 19.26
CA GLY A 110 19.18 10.54 19.56
C GLY A 110 18.28 9.78 18.58
N ASN A 111 18.30 8.45 18.68
CA ASN A 111 17.61 7.56 17.72
C ASN A 111 16.09 7.77 17.70
N ASP A 112 15.50 8.03 18.84
CA ASP A 112 14.05 8.22 18.98
C ASP A 112 13.54 9.57 18.44
N SER A 113 14.41 10.42 17.90
CA SER A 113 14.02 11.63 17.17
C SER A 113 13.40 11.32 15.79
N VAL A 114 13.49 10.08 15.33
CA VAL A 114 12.93 9.62 14.06
C VAL A 114 11.84 8.59 14.33
N GLY A 115 10.60 8.93 13.99
CA GLY A 115 9.48 8.01 14.08
C GLY A 115 9.15 7.38 12.72
N VAL A 116 8.60 6.17 12.75
CA VAL A 116 8.10 5.45 11.58
C VAL A 116 6.59 5.30 11.68
N PHE A 117 5.86 5.75 10.67
CA PHE A 117 4.40 5.65 10.65
C PHE A 117 3.96 4.84 9.41
N GLY A 118 3.45 3.64 9.65
CA GLY A 118 3.03 2.72 8.60
C GLY A 118 1.59 2.90 8.16
N GLY A 119 1.22 2.21 7.10
CA GLY A 119 -0.16 2.14 6.59
C GLY A 119 -0.76 0.74 6.72
N GLY A 120 -2.09 0.66 6.83
CA GLY A 120 -2.82 -0.61 6.89
C GLY A 120 -2.89 -1.37 5.57
N GLY A 121 -2.53 -0.73 4.43
CA GLY A 121 -2.51 -1.35 3.11
C GLY A 121 -1.19 -2.01 2.72
N LEU A 122 -0.32 -2.29 3.69
CA LEU A 122 0.94 -2.98 3.45
C LEU A 122 0.72 -4.50 3.34
N THR A 123 1.51 -5.16 2.48
CA THR A 123 1.61 -6.62 2.51
C THR A 123 2.30 -7.07 3.81
N ASN A 124 2.14 -8.34 4.19
CA ASN A 124 2.78 -8.88 5.41
C ASN A 124 4.30 -8.69 5.38
N GLU A 125 4.94 -8.91 4.23
CA GLU A 125 6.39 -8.72 4.06
C GLU A 125 6.79 -7.26 4.27
N LYS A 126 6.04 -6.31 3.71
CA LYS A 126 6.31 -4.88 3.89
C LYS A 126 6.10 -4.43 5.33
N ALA A 127 5.06 -4.92 6.00
CA ALA A 127 4.81 -4.62 7.41
C ALA A 127 5.95 -5.13 8.30
N TYR A 128 6.39 -6.38 8.07
CA TYR A 128 7.54 -6.97 8.77
C TYR A 128 8.83 -6.17 8.51
N LEU A 129 9.12 -5.87 7.24
CA LEU A 129 10.33 -5.12 6.86
C LEU A 129 10.32 -3.70 7.42
N LEU A 130 9.16 -3.05 7.50
CA LEU A 130 9.04 -1.72 8.10
C LEU A 130 9.38 -1.76 9.59
N GLY A 131 8.88 -2.76 10.32
CA GLY A 131 9.22 -2.99 11.73
C GLY A 131 10.70 -3.29 11.94
N LYS A 132 11.28 -4.13 11.08
CA LYS A 132 12.71 -4.44 11.08
C LYS A 132 13.56 -3.20 10.78
N PHE A 133 13.16 -2.41 9.78
CA PHE A 133 13.83 -1.15 9.43
C PHE A 133 13.86 -0.18 10.62
N ALA A 134 12.71 0.04 11.28
CA ALA A 134 12.67 0.92 12.44
C ALA A 134 13.61 0.46 13.57
N ARG A 135 13.56 -0.83 13.91
CA ARG A 135 14.30 -1.34 15.08
C ARG A 135 15.77 -1.59 14.80
N VAL A 136 16.11 -2.10 13.62
CA VAL A 136 17.48 -2.51 13.29
C VAL A 136 18.25 -1.41 12.59
N ALA A 137 17.65 -0.76 11.57
CA ALA A 137 18.34 0.26 10.80
C ALA A 137 18.30 1.64 11.46
N LEU A 138 17.15 2.04 12.00
CA LEU A 138 16.99 3.33 12.70
C LEU A 138 17.30 3.25 14.19
N GLY A 139 17.24 2.06 14.80
CA GLY A 139 17.48 1.87 16.23
C GLY A 139 16.42 2.58 17.10
N THR A 140 15.20 2.74 16.62
CA THR A 140 14.10 3.41 17.34
C THR A 140 12.95 2.47 17.67
N SER A 141 12.30 2.72 18.80
CA SER A 141 11.01 2.09 19.16
C SER A 141 9.79 2.89 18.70
N GLN A 142 9.99 4.08 18.16
CA GLN A 142 8.93 4.99 17.74
C GLN A 142 8.33 4.54 16.39
N ILE A 143 7.50 3.50 16.45
CA ILE A 143 6.79 2.98 15.28
C ILE A 143 5.32 2.75 15.61
N ASP A 144 4.45 3.23 14.75
CA ASP A 144 3.00 2.99 14.81
C ASP A 144 2.41 2.98 13.39
N TYR A 145 1.10 2.86 13.27
CA TYR A 145 0.42 2.82 11.98
C TYR A 145 -0.95 3.51 12.07
N ASN A 146 -1.57 3.76 10.91
CA ASN A 146 -2.84 4.48 10.83
C ASN A 146 -3.99 3.86 11.65
N GLY A 147 -3.94 2.57 11.95
CA GLY A 147 -4.92 1.88 12.79
C GLY A 147 -5.02 2.44 14.20
N ARG A 148 -3.99 3.14 14.70
CA ARG A 148 -4.04 3.88 15.96
C ARG A 148 -5.21 4.86 16.01
N PHE A 149 -5.47 5.57 14.93
CA PHE A 149 -6.56 6.54 14.82
C PHE A 149 -7.80 5.92 14.15
N CYS A 150 -7.63 5.14 13.11
CA CYS A 150 -8.70 4.58 12.29
C CYS A 150 -9.55 3.56 13.06
N MET A 151 -8.90 2.66 13.82
CA MET A 151 -9.54 1.49 14.43
C MET A 151 -9.69 1.55 15.95
N ALA A 152 -9.12 2.55 16.63
CA ALA A 152 -9.11 2.58 18.09
C ALA A 152 -10.54 2.54 18.69
N SER A 153 -11.44 3.36 18.16
CA SER A 153 -12.84 3.41 18.62
C SER A 153 -13.61 2.13 18.24
N ALA A 154 -13.39 1.62 17.03
CA ALA A 154 -14.04 0.40 16.57
C ALA A 154 -13.56 -0.82 17.36
N ALA A 155 -12.26 -0.92 17.65
CA ALA A 155 -11.70 -1.96 18.49
C ALA A 155 -12.29 -1.93 19.91
N ALA A 156 -12.36 -0.75 20.52
CA ALA A 156 -12.97 -0.58 21.85
C ALA A 156 -14.45 -0.96 21.86
N ALA A 157 -15.19 -0.58 20.82
CA ALA A 157 -16.60 -0.93 20.69
C ALA A 157 -16.78 -2.44 20.49
N GLY A 158 -15.98 -3.07 19.61
CA GLY A 158 -15.98 -4.52 19.37
C GLY A 158 -15.70 -5.30 20.64
N MET A 159 -14.66 -4.91 21.39
CA MET A 159 -14.33 -5.55 22.67
C MET A 159 -15.46 -5.44 23.71
N LYS A 160 -16.12 -4.27 23.80
CA LYS A 160 -17.24 -4.09 24.73
C LYS A 160 -18.48 -4.86 24.33
N ALA A 161 -18.82 -4.91 23.04
CA ALA A 161 -20.04 -5.54 22.55
C ALA A 161 -19.91 -7.05 22.39
N PHE A 162 -18.77 -7.54 21.95
CA PHE A 162 -18.60 -8.92 21.49
C PHE A 162 -17.39 -9.65 22.09
N GLY A 163 -16.55 -8.96 22.82
CA GLY A 163 -15.29 -9.53 23.34
C GLY A 163 -14.20 -9.76 22.29
N VAL A 164 -14.38 -9.24 21.07
CA VAL A 164 -13.46 -9.42 19.94
C VAL A 164 -12.97 -8.05 19.42
N ASP A 165 -11.67 -7.93 19.24
CA ASP A 165 -11.06 -6.67 18.81
C ASP A 165 -11.30 -6.37 17.32
N ARG A 166 -11.07 -7.34 16.43
CA ARG A 166 -11.08 -7.12 14.97
C ARG A 166 -11.58 -8.34 14.23
N GLY A 167 -12.03 -8.09 13.00
CA GLY A 167 -12.51 -9.10 12.09
C GLY A 167 -14.03 -9.17 12.01
N LEU A 168 -14.51 -9.98 11.09
CA LEU A 168 -15.92 -10.33 11.03
C LEU A 168 -16.27 -11.24 12.20
N LEU A 169 -17.40 -10.97 12.83
CA LEU A 169 -17.93 -11.78 13.95
C LEU A 169 -18.64 -13.04 13.45
N PHE A 170 -18.81 -13.16 12.16
CA PHE A 170 -19.49 -14.24 11.47
C PHE A 170 -18.79 -14.53 10.12
N PRO A 171 -18.94 -15.74 9.56
CA PRO A 171 -18.39 -16.07 8.24
C PRO A 171 -19.02 -15.22 7.13
N LEU A 172 -18.26 -14.91 6.09
CA LEU A 172 -18.79 -14.19 4.90
C LEU A 172 -19.93 -14.96 4.22
N SER A 173 -19.97 -16.29 4.36
CA SER A 173 -21.02 -17.15 3.84
C SER A 173 -22.41 -16.88 4.46
N ASP A 174 -22.48 -16.24 5.61
CA ASP A 174 -23.74 -15.96 6.29
C ASP A 174 -24.45 -14.73 5.71
N ILE A 175 -23.70 -13.84 5.02
CA ILE A 175 -24.25 -12.62 4.42
C ILE A 175 -25.36 -12.92 3.41
N PRO A 176 -25.19 -13.85 2.43
CA PRO A 176 -26.25 -14.17 1.48
C PRO A 176 -27.50 -14.78 2.12
N GLY A 177 -27.36 -15.37 3.29
CA GLY A 177 -28.48 -15.98 4.05
C GLY A 177 -29.23 -15.02 4.97
N ALA A 178 -28.75 -13.78 5.10
CA ALA A 178 -29.37 -12.79 5.97
C ALA A 178 -30.73 -12.33 5.42
N GLN A 179 -31.73 -12.26 6.29
CA GLN A 179 -33.07 -11.77 5.94
C GLN A 179 -33.13 -10.25 5.75
N ALA A 180 -32.21 -9.53 6.38
CA ALA A 180 -32.05 -8.07 6.23
C ALA A 180 -30.58 -7.69 6.43
N ILE A 181 -30.12 -6.72 5.65
CA ILE A 181 -28.76 -6.17 5.74
C ILE A 181 -28.88 -4.65 5.86
N LEU A 182 -28.29 -4.08 6.89
CA LEU A 182 -28.20 -2.64 7.08
C LEU A 182 -26.80 -2.16 6.73
N LEU A 183 -26.68 -1.35 5.67
CA LEU A 183 -25.43 -0.71 5.25
C LEU A 183 -25.40 0.75 5.73
N ILE A 184 -24.41 1.08 6.55
CA ILE A 184 -24.23 2.44 7.07
C ILE A 184 -22.81 2.91 6.75
N GLY A 185 -22.68 4.01 6.01
CA GLY A 185 -21.39 4.58 5.66
C GLY A 185 -20.54 3.68 4.76
N SER A 186 -21.14 2.76 4.04
CA SER A 186 -20.50 1.87 3.08
C SER A 186 -20.91 2.20 1.66
N ASN A 187 -20.00 2.06 0.73
CA ASN A 187 -20.22 2.24 -0.71
C ASN A 187 -19.80 0.95 -1.46
N ALA A 188 -20.17 -0.19 -0.91
CA ALA A 188 -19.89 -1.52 -1.47
C ALA A 188 -20.81 -1.86 -2.63
#